data_4789fadcb88fa3dd2958b12fbe31ccfb
#
_entry.id   4789fadcb88fa3dd2958b12fbe31ccfb
#
_cell.length_a   1.000
_cell.length_b   1.000
_cell.length_c   1.000
_cell.angle_alpha   90.00
_cell.angle_beta   90.00
_cell.angle_gamma   90.00
#
_symmetry.space_group_name_H-M   'P 1'
#
loop_
_entity.id
_entity.type
_entity.pdbx_description
1 polymer ?
#
loop_
_entity_poly.entity_id
_entity_poly.type
_entity_poly.pdbx_seq_one_letter_code
_entity_poly.pdbx_strand_id
1 'polypeptide(L)'
;MRIRRVTAVVLAMNMWVLAPLAMATNVSVLVTDTLDNRRQGALETTFLDCRRQIFAVISLTNVPKGTHTLVVEWTDPNGRRRERNVQKILDSTREVVTWLKLHPATGSGVLRVFNPAVGMTAFIGTWNIVISIDGATMQRAEFEVVC
;
A
#
# COMPACT_ATOMS: atom_id res chain seq x y z
N MET A 1 -15.73 -23.03 76.21
CA MET A 1 -16.16 -22.21 75.06
C MET A 1 -15.15 -22.37 73.90
N ARG A 2 -15.44 -23.25 72.91
CA ARG A 2 -14.50 -23.59 71.81
C ARG A 2 -14.99 -22.92 70.56
N ILE A 3 -14.23 -21.92 70.08
CA ILE A 3 -14.48 -21.17 68.82
C ILE A 3 -13.94 -22.01 67.66
N ARG A 4 -14.81 -22.52 66.79
CA ARG A 4 -14.43 -23.21 65.53
C ARG A 4 -14.15 -22.11 64.47
N ARG A 5 -12.91 -22.04 64.00
CA ARG A 5 -12.56 -21.22 62.86
C ARG A 5 -12.99 -21.96 61.58
N VAL A 6 -13.88 -21.33 60.80
CA VAL A 6 -14.27 -21.78 59.47
C VAL A 6 -13.33 -21.14 58.48
N THR A 7 -12.50 -21.94 57.84
CA THR A 7 -11.58 -21.49 56.77
C THR A 7 -12.36 -21.53 55.45
N ALA A 8 -12.67 -20.36 54.88
CA ALA A 8 -13.27 -20.26 53.56
C ALA A 8 -12.16 -20.37 52.50
N VAL A 9 -12.21 -21.46 51.72
CA VAL A 9 -11.36 -21.66 50.55
C VAL A 9 -12.02 -20.95 49.38
N VAL A 10 -11.41 -19.82 48.92
CA VAL A 10 -11.83 -19.14 47.72
C VAL A 10 -11.15 -19.82 46.53
N LEU A 11 -11.90 -20.59 45.74
CA LEU A 11 -11.46 -21.13 44.47
C LEU A 11 -11.45 -20.00 43.44
N ALA A 12 -10.27 -19.46 43.09
CA ALA A 12 -10.09 -18.56 41.96
C ALA A 12 -10.17 -19.34 40.63
N MET A 13 -11.30 -19.25 39.98
CA MET A 13 -11.55 -19.83 38.66
C MET A 13 -10.87 -18.97 37.61
N ASN A 14 -9.65 -19.33 37.16
CA ASN A 14 -8.96 -18.69 36.06
C ASN A 14 -9.69 -18.99 34.75
N MET A 15 -10.55 -18.06 34.30
CA MET A 15 -11.16 -18.09 32.98
C MET A 15 -10.11 -17.65 31.95
N TRP A 16 -9.49 -18.60 31.30
CA TRP A 16 -8.65 -18.35 30.14
C TRP A 16 -9.54 -17.87 29.00
N VAL A 17 -9.56 -16.53 28.75
CA VAL A 17 -10.18 -15.97 27.57
C VAL A 17 -9.28 -16.30 26.39
N LEU A 18 -9.65 -17.30 25.59
CA LEU A 18 -9.06 -17.57 24.28
C LEU A 18 -9.44 -16.40 23.38
N ALA A 19 -8.54 -15.41 23.28
CA ALA A 19 -8.68 -14.35 22.27
C ALA A 19 -8.63 -15.00 20.88
N PRO A 20 -9.60 -14.74 19.99
CA PRO A 20 -9.54 -15.22 18.62
C PRO A 20 -8.29 -14.66 17.96
N LEU A 21 -7.46 -15.53 17.36
CA LEU A 21 -6.35 -15.12 16.51
C LEU A 21 -6.95 -14.40 15.30
N ALA A 22 -7.02 -13.07 15.37
CA ALA A 22 -7.39 -12.25 14.24
C ALA A 22 -6.30 -12.42 13.18
N MET A 23 -6.61 -13.08 12.06
CA MET A 23 -5.69 -13.18 10.95
C MET A 23 -5.44 -11.76 10.42
N ALA A 24 -4.19 -11.31 10.49
CA ALA A 24 -3.82 -9.99 9.99
C ALA A 24 -4.02 -9.92 8.47
N THR A 25 -4.62 -8.84 8.00
CA THR A 25 -4.68 -8.53 6.57
C THR A 25 -3.27 -8.42 6.03
N ASN A 26 -2.96 -9.15 4.95
CA ASN A 26 -1.68 -9.06 4.29
C ASN A 26 -1.84 -8.30 2.97
N VAL A 27 -0.95 -7.33 2.76
CA VAL A 27 -0.93 -6.45 1.58
C VAL A 27 0.45 -6.52 0.96
N SER A 28 0.51 -6.81 -0.33
CA SER A 28 1.74 -6.68 -1.12
C SER A 28 1.49 -5.76 -2.30
N VAL A 29 2.52 -5.07 -2.76
CA VAL A 29 2.45 -4.14 -3.88
C VAL A 29 3.56 -4.43 -4.87
N LEU A 30 3.19 -4.45 -6.16
CA LEU A 30 4.10 -4.47 -7.28
C LEU A 30 3.93 -3.15 -8.04
N VAL A 31 5.02 -2.39 -8.19
CA VAL A 31 5.03 -1.19 -9.02
C VAL A 31 5.65 -1.53 -10.38
N THR A 32 4.97 -1.16 -11.46
CA THR A 32 5.35 -1.55 -12.83
C THR A 32 4.91 -0.50 -13.85
N ASP A 33 5.56 -0.45 -15.00
CA ASP A 33 5.17 0.38 -16.15
C ASP A 33 4.33 -0.40 -17.19
N THR A 34 4.13 -1.70 -16.99
CA THR A 34 3.31 -2.55 -17.85
C THR A 34 2.45 -3.51 -17.02
N LEU A 35 1.22 -3.74 -17.46
CA LEU A 35 0.33 -4.70 -16.82
C LEU A 35 0.52 -6.14 -17.31
N ASP A 36 1.25 -6.34 -18.41
CA ASP A 36 1.48 -7.65 -18.99
C ASP A 36 2.47 -8.50 -18.18
N ASN A 37 3.34 -7.86 -17.41
CA ASN A 37 4.34 -8.53 -16.57
C ASN A 37 3.79 -9.11 -15.25
N ARG A 38 2.47 -9.05 -15.01
CA ARG A 38 1.82 -9.59 -13.80
C ARG A 38 2.11 -11.07 -13.54
N ARG A 39 2.50 -11.82 -14.57
CA ARG A 39 2.69 -13.29 -14.51
C ARG A 39 4.15 -13.73 -14.40
N GLN A 40 5.10 -12.84 -14.67
CA GLN A 40 6.51 -13.13 -14.46
C GLN A 40 6.84 -12.65 -13.06
N GLY A 41 7.18 -13.59 -12.20
CA GLY A 41 7.45 -13.34 -10.77
C GLY A 41 8.25 -12.06 -10.57
N ALA A 42 7.75 -11.21 -9.72
CA ALA A 42 8.20 -9.86 -9.49
C ALA A 42 9.73 -9.76 -9.41
N LEU A 43 10.36 -9.47 -10.53
CA LEU A 43 11.58 -8.70 -10.52
C LEU A 43 11.13 -7.31 -10.03
N GLU A 44 11.52 -6.94 -8.84
CA GLU A 44 11.42 -5.57 -8.36
C GLU A 44 12.08 -4.69 -9.41
N THR A 45 11.25 -4.17 -10.34
CA THR A 45 11.73 -3.23 -11.33
C THR A 45 11.93 -1.93 -10.57
N THR A 46 13.13 -1.74 -10.07
CA THR A 46 13.49 -0.57 -9.27
C THR A 46 13.48 0.70 -10.11
N PHE A 47 13.56 0.58 -11.45
CA PHE A 47 13.66 1.70 -12.38
C PHE A 47 12.51 1.72 -13.38
N LEU A 48 11.73 2.80 -13.40
CA LEU A 48 10.57 2.98 -14.27
C LEU A 48 10.77 4.16 -15.22
N ASP A 49 10.35 3.99 -16.48
CA ASP A 49 10.49 5.02 -17.52
C ASP A 49 9.49 6.16 -17.29
N CYS A 50 9.98 7.39 -17.17
CA CYS A 50 9.16 8.59 -16.98
C CYS A 50 8.17 8.89 -18.12
N ARG A 51 8.31 8.26 -19.27
CA ARG A 51 7.41 8.41 -20.43
C ARG A 51 6.18 7.52 -20.36
N ARG A 52 6.17 6.56 -19.43
CA ARG A 52 5.10 5.57 -19.30
C ARG A 52 4.20 5.88 -18.11
N GLN A 53 3.03 5.29 -18.15
CA GLN A 53 2.13 5.26 -17.01
C GLN A 53 2.65 4.25 -16.01
N ILE A 54 2.72 4.63 -14.75
CA ILE A 54 3.18 3.76 -13.66
C ILE A 54 1.95 3.18 -12.96
N PHE A 55 1.95 1.88 -12.77
CA PHE A 55 0.88 1.14 -12.11
C PHE A 55 1.37 0.60 -10.76
N ALA A 56 0.49 0.58 -9.79
CA ALA A 56 0.62 -0.24 -8.58
C ALA A 56 -0.44 -1.33 -8.61
N VAL A 57 0.02 -2.56 -8.61
CA VAL A 57 -0.81 -3.76 -8.48
C VAL A 57 -0.74 -4.19 -7.02
N ILE A 58 -1.85 -4.08 -6.31
CA ILE A 58 -1.96 -4.32 -4.88
C ILE A 58 -2.68 -5.64 -4.69
N SER A 59 -1.98 -6.64 -4.14
CA SER A 59 -2.56 -7.93 -3.81
C SER A 59 -2.98 -7.95 -2.34
N LEU A 60 -4.19 -8.47 -2.08
CA LEU A 60 -4.82 -8.47 -0.78
C LEU A 60 -5.16 -9.91 -0.35
N THR A 61 -4.78 -10.27 0.87
CA THR A 61 -5.18 -11.54 1.49
C THR A 61 -5.67 -11.31 2.92
N ASN A 62 -6.59 -12.17 3.37
CA ASN A 62 -7.17 -12.10 4.72
C ASN A 62 -7.85 -10.76 5.04
N VAL A 63 -8.50 -10.14 4.03
CA VAL A 63 -9.32 -8.95 4.27
C VAL A 63 -10.50 -9.37 5.16
N PRO A 64 -10.77 -8.67 6.28
CA PRO A 64 -11.90 -8.98 7.15
C PRO A 64 -13.23 -8.88 6.41
N LYS A 65 -14.28 -9.50 6.95
CA LYS A 65 -15.63 -9.38 6.39
C LYS A 65 -16.10 -7.93 6.46
N GLY A 66 -16.76 -7.51 5.38
CA GLY A 66 -17.35 -6.16 5.29
C GLY A 66 -16.76 -5.30 4.19
N THR A 67 -17.07 -4.02 4.25
CA THR A 67 -16.59 -3.01 3.31
C THR A 67 -15.51 -2.17 3.97
N HIS A 68 -14.35 -2.10 3.33
CA HIS A 68 -13.19 -1.35 3.81
C HIS A 68 -12.82 -0.24 2.82
N THR A 69 -12.07 0.74 3.29
CA THR A 69 -11.56 1.82 2.44
C THR A 69 -10.07 1.66 2.24
N LEU A 70 -9.67 1.33 1.01
CA LEU A 70 -8.28 1.30 0.58
C LEU A 70 -7.88 2.70 0.11
N VAL A 71 -6.76 3.20 0.61
CA VAL A 71 -6.17 4.48 0.20
C VAL A 71 -4.75 4.23 -0.27
N VAL A 72 -4.42 4.76 -1.44
CA VAL A 72 -3.07 4.70 -2.03
C VAL A 72 -2.58 6.12 -2.24
N GLU A 73 -1.48 6.48 -1.61
CA GLU A 73 -0.88 7.81 -1.72
C GLU A 73 0.49 7.72 -2.40
N TRP A 74 0.71 8.60 -3.37
CA TRP A 74 1.93 8.69 -4.16
C TRP A 74 2.66 9.99 -3.81
N THR A 75 3.91 9.87 -3.41
CA THR A 75 4.76 11.00 -3.03
C THR A 75 5.97 11.07 -3.94
N ASP A 76 6.20 12.25 -4.51
CA ASP A 76 7.29 12.51 -5.44
C ASP A 76 8.66 12.62 -4.73
N PRO A 77 9.79 12.66 -5.48
CA PRO A 77 11.13 12.80 -4.91
C PRO A 77 11.33 14.05 -4.04
N ASN A 78 10.48 15.07 -4.19
CA ASN A 78 10.53 16.29 -3.38
C ASN A 78 9.66 16.21 -2.11
N GLY A 79 9.11 15.03 -1.80
CA GLY A 79 8.24 14.82 -0.65
C GLY A 79 6.82 15.37 -0.81
N ARG A 80 6.39 15.71 -2.03
CA ARG A 80 5.05 16.24 -2.30
C ARG A 80 4.11 15.10 -2.66
N ARG A 81 2.96 15.00 -1.99
CA ARG A 81 1.89 14.10 -2.40
C ARG A 81 1.32 14.54 -3.75
N ARG A 82 1.46 13.69 -4.76
CA ARG A 82 1.02 13.94 -6.13
C ARG A 82 -0.34 13.38 -6.43
N GLU A 83 -0.62 12.21 -5.88
CA GLU A 83 -1.89 11.55 -6.13
C GLU A 83 -2.36 10.80 -4.88
N ARG A 84 -3.67 10.69 -4.75
CA ARG A 84 -4.35 9.94 -3.71
C ARG A 84 -5.56 9.23 -4.32
N ASN A 85 -5.47 7.92 -4.41
CA ASN A 85 -6.56 7.07 -4.89
C ASN A 85 -7.31 6.50 -3.69
N VAL A 86 -8.63 6.54 -3.72
CA VAL A 86 -9.51 6.00 -2.67
C VAL A 86 -10.48 5.03 -3.31
N GLN A 87 -10.49 3.79 -2.83
CA GLN A 87 -11.36 2.74 -3.36
C GLN A 87 -12.04 1.97 -2.22
N LYS A 88 -13.27 1.54 -2.45
CA LYS A 88 -13.96 0.59 -1.58
C LYS A 88 -13.56 -0.83 -1.97
N ILE A 89 -13.17 -1.62 -0.98
CA ILE A 89 -12.83 -3.03 -1.13
C ILE A 89 -13.73 -3.90 -0.24
N LEU A 90 -13.93 -5.12 -0.65
CA LEU A 90 -14.68 -6.14 0.08
C LEU A 90 -13.74 -7.26 0.52
N ASP A 91 -14.20 -8.12 1.41
CA ASP A 91 -13.48 -9.33 1.83
C ASP A 91 -13.15 -10.29 0.67
N SER A 92 -13.91 -10.22 -0.43
CA SER A 92 -13.65 -10.97 -1.66
C SER A 92 -12.62 -10.33 -2.60
N THR A 93 -12.24 -9.05 -2.36
CA THR A 93 -11.27 -8.34 -3.20
C THR A 93 -9.89 -8.96 -3.03
N ARG A 94 -9.26 -9.38 -4.12
CA ARG A 94 -7.93 -9.99 -4.12
C ARG A 94 -6.86 -9.12 -4.74
N GLU A 95 -7.26 -8.27 -5.67
CA GLU A 95 -6.36 -7.38 -6.38
C GLU A 95 -7.01 -6.02 -6.62
N VAL A 96 -6.23 -4.98 -6.48
CA VAL A 96 -6.58 -3.60 -6.83
C VAL A 96 -5.46 -3.02 -7.67
N VAL A 97 -5.82 -2.40 -8.80
CA VAL A 97 -4.86 -1.70 -9.66
C VAL A 97 -5.13 -0.22 -9.58
N THR A 98 -4.10 0.54 -9.28
CA THR A 98 -4.12 2.00 -9.36
C THR A 98 -2.94 2.47 -10.21
N TRP A 99 -2.93 3.74 -10.60
CA TRP A 99 -1.90 4.27 -11.49
C TRP A 99 -1.57 5.72 -11.16
N LEU A 100 -0.34 6.08 -11.50
CA LEU A 100 0.18 7.44 -11.44
C LEU A 100 0.43 7.92 -12.86
N LYS A 101 -0.11 9.10 -13.21
CA LYS A 101 0.18 9.77 -14.47
C LYS A 101 1.23 10.85 -14.25
N LEU A 102 2.38 10.68 -14.88
CA LEU A 102 3.42 11.71 -14.90
C LEU A 102 3.08 12.72 -16.00
N HIS A 103 2.79 13.96 -15.59
CA HIS A 103 2.45 15.04 -16.52
C HIS A 103 3.62 16.01 -16.60
N PRO A 104 4.24 16.16 -17.80
CA PRO A 104 5.30 17.15 -17.99
C PRO A 104 4.77 18.57 -17.82
N ALA A 105 5.67 19.50 -17.51
CA ALA A 105 5.33 20.91 -17.47
C ALA A 105 4.76 21.39 -18.82
N THR A 106 3.77 22.28 -18.76
CA THR A 106 3.15 22.85 -19.96
C THR A 106 4.20 23.62 -20.78
N GLY A 107 4.19 23.49 -22.12
CA GLY A 107 5.11 24.23 -23.02
C GLY A 107 6.42 23.49 -23.38
N SER A 108 6.66 22.28 -22.83
CA SER A 108 7.88 21.52 -23.15
C SER A 108 7.81 20.65 -24.42
N GLY A 109 6.70 20.69 -25.18
CA GLY A 109 6.40 19.75 -26.26
C GLY A 109 7.48 19.58 -27.34
N VAL A 110 8.00 20.69 -27.91
CA VAL A 110 9.00 20.61 -28.98
C VAL A 110 10.35 20.15 -28.46
N LEU A 111 10.77 20.63 -27.29
CA LEU A 111 12.07 20.28 -26.71
C LEU A 111 12.11 18.79 -26.25
N ARG A 112 10.97 18.18 -25.91
CA ARG A 112 10.89 16.77 -25.52
C ARG A 112 11.25 15.80 -26.65
N VAL A 113 11.16 16.24 -27.92
CA VAL A 113 11.58 15.39 -29.05
C VAL A 113 13.09 15.14 -28.97
N PHE A 114 13.86 16.11 -28.49
CA PHE A 114 15.32 16.06 -28.39
C PHE A 114 15.80 15.59 -27.01
N ASN A 115 15.03 15.89 -25.97
CA ASN A 115 15.36 15.49 -24.61
C ASN A 115 14.08 15.10 -23.84
N PRO A 116 13.82 13.80 -23.61
CA PRO A 116 12.63 13.30 -22.92
C PRO A 116 12.50 13.83 -21.47
N ALA A 117 13.62 14.16 -20.83
CA ALA A 117 13.65 14.66 -19.45
C ALA A 117 13.17 16.11 -19.31
N VAL A 118 13.03 16.85 -20.42
CA VAL A 118 12.57 18.25 -20.37
C VAL A 118 11.16 18.34 -19.82
N GLY A 119 11.01 19.11 -18.74
CA GLY A 119 9.76 19.25 -18.01
C GLY A 119 9.44 18.09 -17.06
N MET A 120 10.29 17.07 -16.99
CA MET A 120 10.10 15.90 -16.12
C MET A 120 11.06 15.87 -14.91
N THR A 121 11.98 16.84 -14.79
CA THR A 121 13.01 16.87 -13.74
C THR A 121 12.44 16.76 -12.31
N ALA A 122 11.24 17.30 -12.09
CA ALA A 122 10.56 17.20 -10.78
C ALA A 122 10.01 15.80 -10.47
N PHE A 123 10.02 14.89 -11.46
CA PHE A 123 9.49 13.53 -11.35
C PHE A 123 10.59 12.46 -11.37
N ILE A 124 11.83 12.85 -11.73
CA ILE A 124 12.97 11.95 -11.77
C ILE A 124 13.50 11.76 -10.35
N GLY A 125 13.70 10.51 -9.95
CA GLY A 125 14.23 10.12 -8.63
C GLY A 125 13.31 9.17 -7.89
N THR A 126 13.55 9.04 -6.59
CA THR A 126 12.87 8.07 -5.72
C THR A 126 11.48 8.54 -5.33
N TRP A 127 10.50 7.73 -5.65
CA TRP A 127 9.10 7.88 -5.28
C TRP A 127 8.73 6.95 -4.14
N ASN A 128 7.75 7.39 -3.35
CA ASN A 128 7.16 6.59 -2.28
C ASN A 128 5.68 6.34 -2.54
N ILE A 129 5.25 5.11 -2.30
CA ILE A 129 3.85 4.72 -2.28
C ILE A 129 3.49 4.22 -0.89
N VAL A 130 2.37 4.70 -0.36
CA VAL A 130 1.83 4.29 0.94
C VAL A 130 0.43 3.74 0.73
N ILE A 131 0.20 2.52 1.22
CA ILE A 131 -1.08 1.84 1.13
C ILE A 131 -1.66 1.72 2.54
N SER A 132 -2.90 2.19 2.70
CA SER A 132 -3.62 2.15 3.97
C SER A 132 -5.00 1.54 3.78
N ILE A 133 -5.47 0.79 4.77
CA ILE A 133 -6.84 0.26 4.86
C ILE A 133 -7.47 0.81 6.12
N ASP A 134 -8.62 1.45 6.00
CA ASP A 134 -9.36 2.10 7.09
C ASP A 134 -8.50 3.05 7.95
N GLY A 135 -7.53 3.72 7.31
CA GLY A 135 -6.61 4.65 7.95
C GLY A 135 -5.37 4.00 8.57
N ALA A 136 -5.30 2.67 8.67
CA ALA A 136 -4.09 1.97 9.11
C ALA A 136 -3.13 1.76 7.93
N THR A 137 -1.86 2.17 8.07
CA THR A 137 -0.84 1.89 7.06
C THR A 137 -0.53 0.41 7.03
N MET A 138 -0.70 -0.22 5.87
CA MET A 138 -0.49 -1.65 5.64
C MET A 138 0.86 -1.93 4.97
N GLN A 139 1.23 -1.12 3.96
CA GLN A 139 2.43 -1.33 3.17
C GLN A 139 3.01 -0.01 2.70
N ARG A 140 4.34 0.01 2.54
CA ARG A 140 5.11 1.07 1.89
C ARG A 140 6.03 0.44 0.86
N ALA A 141 6.23 1.12 -0.26
CA ALA A 141 7.21 0.73 -1.26
C ALA A 141 7.88 1.96 -1.85
N GLU A 142 9.09 1.78 -2.34
CA GLU A 142 9.85 2.80 -3.03
C GLU A 142 10.20 2.30 -4.43
N PHE A 143 10.23 3.21 -5.38
CA PHE A 143 10.65 2.94 -6.75
C PHE A 143 11.33 4.17 -7.33
N GLU A 144 12.12 4.00 -8.35
CA GLU A 144 12.84 5.09 -9.00
C GLU A 144 12.30 5.36 -10.40
N VAL A 145 12.04 6.63 -10.70
CA VAL A 145 11.67 7.10 -12.04
C VAL A 145 12.90 7.66 -12.71
N VAL A 146 13.19 7.16 -13.90
CA VAL A 146 14.31 7.56 -14.76
C VAL A 146 13.79 7.99 -16.13
N CYS A 147 14.53 8.84 -16.81
CA CYS A 147 14.25 9.27 -18.18
C CYS A 147 15.42 8.90 -19.09
#